data_d62ab3369fd9887195114b766c623bbe
#
_entry.id   d62ab3369fd9887195114b766c623bbe
#
_cell.length_a   1.000
_cell.length_b   1.000
_cell.length_c   1.000
_cell.angle_alpha   90.00
_cell.angle_beta   90.00
_cell.angle_gamma   90.00
#
_symmetry.space_group_name_H-M   'P 1'
#
loop_
_entity.id
_entity.type
_entity.pdbx_description
1 polymer ?
#
loop_
_entity_poly.entity_id
_entity_poly.type
_entity_poly.pdbx_seq_one_letter_code
_entity_poly.pdbx_strand_id
1 'polypeptide(L)'
;MKRLLFVLTLVWALCAAGRATAQYYTWGSDAPMKWSTVRTPDVRMIYPDTVAGVAARTLFYVRTVQPDISYGFRHGPMRIPFVMHPENFLSNGLVMYLPKRVEFLTSPAIDSYSMPWYKQLVAHEYRHAVQYNNLNRGLIRILSYLIGQQGSTVG
;
A
#
# COMPACT_ATOMS: atom_id res chain seq x y z
N MET A 1 -36.29 27.98 14.17
CA MET A 1 -36.82 26.65 13.89
C MET A 1 -36.20 26.00 12.63
N LYS A 2 -36.29 26.62 11.43
CA LYS A 2 -35.72 26.03 10.16
C LYS A 2 -34.24 25.69 10.22
N ARG A 3 -33.41 26.55 10.81
CA ARG A 3 -31.94 26.30 10.94
C ARG A 3 -31.62 25.13 11.89
N LEU A 4 -32.40 24.99 12.98
CA LEU A 4 -32.22 23.88 13.91
C LEU A 4 -32.63 22.54 13.28
N LEU A 5 -33.72 22.52 12.53
CA LEU A 5 -34.17 21.36 11.77
C LEU A 5 -33.13 20.95 10.73
N PHE A 6 -32.55 21.88 10.01
CA PHE A 6 -31.48 21.61 9.03
C PHE A 6 -30.22 21.02 9.69
N VAL A 7 -29.80 21.56 10.83
CA VAL A 7 -28.65 21.01 11.58
C VAL A 7 -28.96 19.60 12.09
N LEU A 8 -30.15 19.36 12.62
CA LEU A 8 -30.58 18.05 13.12
C LEU A 8 -30.67 17.01 11.98
N THR A 9 -31.19 17.39 10.81
CA THR A 9 -31.22 16.48 9.65
C THR A 9 -29.82 16.20 9.11
N LEU A 10 -28.93 17.19 9.11
CA LEU A 10 -27.54 16.99 8.70
C LEU A 10 -26.80 16.04 9.67
N VAL A 11 -26.95 16.24 10.96
CA VAL A 11 -26.37 15.35 11.98
C VAL A 11 -26.95 13.96 11.86
N TRP A 12 -28.27 13.82 11.67
CA TRP A 12 -28.90 12.52 11.46
C TRP A 12 -28.43 11.83 10.18
N ALA A 13 -28.27 12.56 9.07
CA ALA A 13 -27.72 12.03 7.81
C ALA A 13 -26.26 11.58 7.97
N LEU A 14 -25.44 12.31 8.73
CA LEU A 14 -24.07 11.93 9.05
C LEU A 14 -23.99 10.68 9.96
N CYS A 15 -24.92 10.54 10.89
CA CYS A 15 -25.01 9.36 11.77
C CYS A 15 -25.65 8.15 11.07
N ALA A 16 -26.56 8.38 10.12
CA ALA A 16 -27.19 7.35 9.31
C ALA A 16 -26.32 6.91 8.11
N ALA A 17 -25.24 7.62 7.82
CA ALA A 17 -24.23 7.15 6.88
C ALA A 17 -23.72 5.79 7.39
N GLY A 18 -24.26 4.72 6.80
CA GLY A 18 -24.04 3.36 7.21
C GLY A 18 -22.57 3.07 7.35
N ARG A 19 -22.22 2.13 8.21
CA ARG A 19 -20.87 1.63 8.41
C ARG A 19 -20.26 1.38 7.02
N ALA A 20 -19.38 2.28 6.59
CA ALA A 20 -18.55 2.02 5.43
C ALA A 20 -17.69 0.81 5.80
N THR A 21 -18.11 -0.37 5.41
CA THR A 21 -17.27 -1.55 5.45
C THR A 21 -16.16 -1.28 4.43
N ALA A 22 -15.06 -0.71 4.91
CA ALA A 22 -13.84 -0.69 4.14
C ALA A 22 -13.60 -2.14 3.73
N GLN A 23 -13.55 -2.43 2.44
CA GLN A 23 -13.17 -3.74 1.95
C GLN A 23 -11.72 -3.96 2.37
N TYR A 24 -11.54 -4.57 3.53
CA TYR A 24 -10.26 -5.13 3.92
C TYR A 24 -10.02 -6.34 3.03
N TYR A 25 -9.18 -6.17 2.02
CA TYR A 25 -8.51 -7.31 1.42
C TYR A 25 -7.54 -7.85 2.47
N THR A 26 -8.03 -8.78 3.29
CA THR A 26 -7.17 -9.53 4.20
C THR A 26 -6.53 -10.63 3.38
N TRP A 27 -5.31 -10.38 2.93
CA TRP A 27 -4.45 -11.43 2.36
C TRP A 27 -3.89 -12.34 3.46
N GLY A 28 -4.44 -12.25 4.68
CA GLY A 28 -3.96 -12.96 5.83
C GLY A 28 -4.18 -14.46 5.72
N SER A 29 -3.18 -15.22 6.12
CA SER A 29 -3.30 -16.64 6.38
C SER A 29 -3.85 -16.87 7.79
N ASP A 30 -4.77 -17.81 7.95
CA ASP A 30 -5.23 -18.29 9.25
C ASP A 30 -4.16 -19.20 9.93
N ALA A 31 -3.10 -19.55 9.21
CA ALA A 31 -2.01 -20.34 9.77
C ALA A 31 -1.12 -19.52 10.71
N PRO A 32 -0.73 -20.04 11.86
CA PRO A 32 0.21 -19.38 12.75
C PRO A 32 1.58 -19.29 12.08
N MET A 33 2.00 -18.07 11.77
CA MET A 33 3.31 -17.79 11.18
C MET A 33 4.14 -16.94 12.11
N LYS A 34 5.43 -17.24 12.19
CA LYS A 34 6.40 -16.40 12.87
C LYS A 34 6.85 -15.29 11.94
N TRP A 35 6.64 -14.05 12.35
CA TRP A 35 6.95 -12.85 11.58
C TRP A 35 8.24 -12.20 12.03
N SER A 36 9.06 -11.82 11.08
CA SER A 36 10.28 -11.05 11.28
C SER A 36 10.20 -9.69 10.60
N THR A 37 11.01 -8.75 11.10
CA THR A 37 11.06 -7.39 10.55
C THR A 37 12.52 -6.97 10.36
N VAL A 38 12.85 -6.54 9.15
CA VAL A 38 14.10 -5.82 8.84
C VAL A 38 13.81 -4.35 8.66
N ARG A 39 14.64 -3.51 9.26
CA ARG A 39 14.56 -2.05 9.16
C ARG A 39 15.87 -1.50 8.63
N THR A 40 15.77 -0.71 7.57
CA THR A 40 16.84 0.13 7.07
C THR A 40 16.42 1.60 7.19
N PRO A 41 17.30 2.58 6.96
CA PRO A 41 16.90 3.99 6.96
C PRO A 41 15.71 4.29 6.05
N ASP A 42 15.62 3.61 4.91
CA ASP A 42 14.65 3.91 3.85
C ASP A 42 13.46 2.95 3.84
N VAL A 43 13.65 1.72 4.30
CA VAL A 43 12.69 0.62 4.13
C VAL A 43 12.47 -0.13 5.43
N ARG A 44 11.21 -0.47 5.68
CA ARG A 44 10.82 -1.46 6.68
C ARG A 44 10.15 -2.62 5.94
N MET A 45 10.71 -3.82 6.09
CA MET A 45 10.14 -5.04 5.49
C MET A 45 9.68 -5.99 6.59
N ILE A 46 8.47 -6.49 6.46
CA ILE A 46 7.80 -7.41 7.39
C ILE A 46 7.51 -8.69 6.59
N TYR A 47 7.95 -9.82 7.10
CA TYR A 47 7.85 -11.08 6.37
C TYR A 47 7.80 -12.27 7.33
N PRO A 48 7.14 -13.37 6.93
CA PRO A 48 7.26 -14.65 7.63
C PRO A 48 8.66 -15.23 7.51
N ASP A 49 9.17 -15.86 8.57
CA ASP A 49 10.52 -16.43 8.60
C ASP A 49 10.76 -17.45 7.47
N THR A 50 9.71 -18.11 7.00
CA THR A 50 9.75 -19.07 5.89
C THR A 50 10.23 -18.47 4.57
N VAL A 51 10.09 -17.16 4.37
CA VAL A 51 10.48 -16.44 3.15
C VAL A 51 11.61 -15.45 3.37
N ALA A 52 12.43 -15.62 4.39
CA ALA A 52 13.53 -14.72 4.73
C ALA A 52 14.50 -14.48 3.55
N GLY A 53 14.82 -15.52 2.77
CA GLY A 53 15.67 -15.40 1.58
C GLY A 53 15.04 -14.57 0.47
N VAL A 54 13.73 -14.71 0.27
CA VAL A 54 12.97 -13.88 -0.70
C VAL A 54 12.91 -12.44 -0.21
N ALA A 55 12.68 -12.23 1.08
CA ALA A 55 12.64 -10.91 1.69
C ALA A 55 13.97 -10.16 1.54
N ALA A 56 15.10 -10.84 1.78
CA ALA A 56 16.42 -10.26 1.60
C ALA A 56 16.67 -9.84 0.14
N ARG A 57 16.29 -10.69 -0.81
CA ARG A 57 16.40 -10.40 -2.25
C ARG A 57 15.48 -9.23 -2.66
N THR A 58 14.26 -9.21 -2.18
CA THR A 58 13.30 -8.13 -2.45
C THR A 58 13.81 -6.80 -1.87
N LEU A 59 14.36 -6.81 -0.67
CA LEU A 59 14.98 -5.63 -0.06
C LEU A 59 16.14 -5.09 -0.90
N PHE A 60 16.98 -5.98 -1.43
CA PHE A 60 18.03 -5.59 -2.37
C PHE A 60 17.46 -4.91 -3.62
N TYR A 61 16.38 -5.45 -4.21
CA TYR A 61 15.73 -4.82 -5.36
C TYR A 61 15.11 -3.47 -5.02
N VAL A 62 14.44 -3.33 -3.87
CA VAL A 62 13.88 -2.05 -3.42
C VAL A 62 14.96 -0.97 -3.41
N ARG A 63 16.13 -1.25 -2.84
CA ARG A 63 17.24 -0.31 -2.79
C ARG A 63 17.85 -0.01 -4.15
N THR A 64 17.92 -1.03 -5.02
CA THR A 64 18.49 -0.89 -6.36
C THR A 64 17.63 -0.05 -7.29
N VAL A 65 16.28 -0.22 -7.22
CA VAL A 65 15.36 0.49 -8.13
C VAL A 65 14.96 1.88 -7.62
N GLN A 66 15.20 2.18 -6.35
CA GLN A 66 14.75 3.43 -5.72
C GLN A 66 15.16 4.71 -6.46
N PRO A 67 16.39 4.88 -6.95
CA PRO A 67 16.77 6.08 -7.73
C PRO A 67 15.95 6.20 -9.01
N ASP A 68 15.82 5.10 -9.75
CA ASP A 68 15.19 5.07 -11.08
C ASP A 68 13.69 5.34 -11.01
N ILE A 69 13.00 4.74 -10.03
CA ILE A 69 11.55 4.92 -9.87
C ILE A 69 11.18 6.33 -9.42
N SER A 70 12.11 7.09 -8.86
CA SER A 70 11.90 8.47 -8.45
C SER A 70 12.15 9.46 -9.58
N TYR A 71 12.77 9.02 -10.67
CA TYR A 71 13.07 9.89 -11.80
C TYR A 71 11.80 10.50 -12.40
N GLY A 72 11.85 11.80 -12.64
CA GLY A 72 10.74 12.58 -13.18
C GLY A 72 9.68 13.00 -12.16
N PHE A 73 9.79 12.63 -10.89
CA PHE A 73 8.94 13.10 -9.81
C PHE A 73 9.62 14.15 -8.93
N ARG A 74 8.82 15.09 -8.44
CA ARG A 74 9.30 16.15 -7.53
C ARG A 74 9.73 15.62 -6.16
N HIS A 75 9.09 14.54 -5.72
CA HIS A 75 9.34 13.91 -4.43
C HIS A 75 9.59 12.43 -4.64
N GLY A 76 10.60 11.92 -3.95
CA GLY A 76 10.92 10.51 -3.91
C GLY A 76 9.83 9.64 -3.25
N PRO A 77 10.07 8.35 -3.07
CA PRO A 77 9.10 7.45 -2.46
C PRO A 77 8.82 7.87 -1.01
N MET A 78 7.56 7.71 -0.59
CA MET A 78 7.25 7.85 0.81
C MET A 78 7.80 6.65 1.59
N ARG A 79 8.18 6.88 2.85
CA ARG A 79 8.56 5.80 3.76
C ARG A 79 7.34 4.94 4.05
N ILE A 80 7.32 3.73 3.51
CA ILE A 80 6.20 2.80 3.56
C ILE A 80 6.72 1.40 3.91
N PRO A 81 6.05 0.66 4.82
CA PRO A 81 6.43 -0.73 5.08
C PRO A 81 6.02 -1.63 3.92
N PHE A 82 6.85 -2.63 3.66
CA PHE A 82 6.57 -3.73 2.75
C PHE A 82 6.20 -4.96 3.57
N VAL A 83 5.09 -5.60 3.22
CA VAL A 83 4.59 -6.82 3.87
C VAL A 83 4.57 -7.94 2.85
N MET A 84 5.10 -9.10 3.21
CA MET A 84 5.17 -10.25 2.31
C MET A 84 4.19 -11.34 2.73
N HIS A 85 3.46 -11.88 1.76
CA HIS A 85 2.44 -12.90 1.93
C HIS A 85 2.77 -14.14 1.08
N PRO A 86 3.43 -15.16 1.66
CA PRO A 86 3.78 -16.38 0.95
C PRO A 86 2.62 -17.38 0.83
N GLU A 87 1.58 -17.20 1.61
CA GLU A 87 0.44 -18.11 1.73
C GLU A 87 -0.55 -18.04 0.56
N ASN A 88 -0.36 -17.10 -0.33
CA ASN A 88 -1.26 -16.88 -1.45
C ASN A 88 -0.66 -17.39 -2.76
N PHE A 89 -1.48 -18.02 -3.60
CA PHE A 89 -1.08 -18.50 -4.93
C PHE A 89 -1.07 -17.41 -6.00
N LEU A 90 -1.59 -16.23 -5.69
CA LEU A 90 -1.60 -15.11 -6.63
C LEU A 90 -0.22 -14.47 -6.72
N SER A 91 0.16 -14.09 -7.93
CA SER A 91 1.36 -13.32 -8.22
C SER A 91 0.95 -11.87 -8.40
N ASN A 92 1.03 -11.07 -7.36
CA ASN A 92 0.59 -9.67 -7.40
C ASN A 92 1.26 -8.83 -6.32
N GLY A 93 1.12 -7.51 -6.44
CA GLY A 93 1.41 -6.54 -5.40
C GLY A 93 0.27 -5.56 -5.24
N LEU A 94 0.30 -4.82 -4.15
CA LEU A 94 -0.71 -3.83 -3.86
C LEU A 94 -0.12 -2.72 -2.99
N VAL A 95 -0.29 -1.47 -3.41
CA VAL A 95 0.01 -0.32 -2.58
C VAL A 95 -1.26 0.19 -1.92
N MET A 96 -1.29 0.15 -0.60
CA MET A 96 -2.38 0.71 0.19
C MET A 96 -1.97 2.03 0.82
N TYR A 97 -2.86 3.00 0.74
CA TYR A 97 -2.60 4.33 1.28
C TYR A 97 -3.03 4.46 2.75
N LEU A 98 -4.10 3.78 3.15
CA LEU A 98 -4.62 3.78 4.52
C LEU A 98 -5.01 2.35 4.95
N PRO A 99 -4.29 1.77 5.91
CA PRO A 99 -2.99 2.17 6.42
C PRO A 99 -1.88 2.00 5.36
N LYS A 100 -0.90 2.90 5.37
CA LYS A 100 0.18 2.91 4.37
C LYS A 100 1.00 1.64 4.42
N ARG A 101 0.99 0.87 3.34
CA ARG A 101 1.83 -0.32 3.16
C ARG A 101 1.87 -0.75 1.70
N VAL A 102 2.91 -1.47 1.35
CA VAL A 102 2.99 -2.25 0.11
C VAL A 102 2.86 -3.72 0.51
N GLU A 103 1.96 -4.45 -0.11
CA GLU A 103 1.80 -5.88 0.09
C GLU A 103 2.31 -6.62 -1.13
N PHE A 104 3.13 -7.65 -0.92
CA PHE A 104 3.63 -8.53 -1.94
C PHE A 104 3.12 -9.94 -1.72
N LEU A 105 2.42 -10.47 -2.71
CA LEU A 105 2.11 -11.88 -2.81
C LEU A 105 3.31 -12.56 -3.45
N THR A 106 3.97 -13.46 -2.70
CA THR A 106 5.32 -13.93 -3.06
C THR A 106 5.35 -15.10 -4.03
N SER A 107 4.20 -15.56 -4.53
CA SER A 107 4.16 -16.53 -5.62
C SER A 107 4.69 -15.90 -6.92
N PRO A 108 5.69 -16.50 -7.59
CA PRO A 108 6.19 -15.97 -8.84
C PRO A 108 5.13 -16.04 -9.94
N ALA A 109 5.12 -15.05 -10.85
CA ALA A 109 4.29 -15.14 -12.05
C ALA A 109 4.78 -16.28 -12.95
N ILE A 110 3.84 -16.92 -13.63
CA ILE A 110 4.11 -17.99 -14.60
C ILE A 110 4.81 -17.42 -15.84
N ASP A 111 4.43 -16.20 -16.23
CA ASP A 111 5.01 -15.52 -17.37
C ASP A 111 6.40 -14.99 -17.02
N SER A 112 7.39 -15.39 -17.81
CA SER A 112 8.76 -14.92 -17.66
C SER A 112 8.97 -13.62 -18.42
N TYR A 113 9.44 -12.61 -17.70
CA TYR A 113 9.85 -11.34 -18.29
C TYR A 113 11.40 -11.26 -18.39
N SER A 114 11.88 -10.26 -19.09
CA SER A 114 13.32 -9.99 -19.25
C SER A 114 14.04 -9.69 -17.93
N MET A 115 13.34 -9.47 -16.84
CA MET A 115 13.91 -9.24 -15.51
C MET A 115 13.25 -10.15 -14.47
N PRO A 116 13.94 -10.43 -13.33
CA PRO A 116 13.39 -11.24 -12.25
C PRO A 116 12.04 -10.69 -11.74
N TRP A 117 11.07 -11.57 -11.54
CA TRP A 117 9.72 -11.22 -11.11
C TRP A 117 9.69 -10.25 -9.92
N TYR A 118 10.43 -10.54 -8.85
CA TYR A 118 10.45 -9.67 -7.68
C TYR A 118 11.03 -8.29 -7.96
N LYS A 119 11.98 -8.16 -8.88
CA LYS A 119 12.50 -6.85 -9.30
C LYS A 119 11.44 -6.05 -10.04
N GLN A 120 10.71 -6.71 -10.93
CA GLN A 120 9.61 -6.09 -11.67
C GLN A 120 8.49 -5.65 -10.74
N LEU A 121 8.06 -6.55 -9.83
CA LEU A 121 7.01 -6.27 -8.85
C LEU A 121 7.40 -5.08 -7.96
N VAL A 122 8.62 -5.07 -7.45
CA VAL A 122 9.14 -3.94 -6.66
C VAL A 122 9.12 -2.64 -7.47
N ALA A 123 9.60 -2.65 -8.71
CA ALA A 123 9.62 -1.45 -9.54
C ALA A 123 8.21 -0.91 -9.79
N HIS A 124 7.26 -1.80 -10.03
CA HIS A 124 5.85 -1.47 -10.26
C HIS A 124 5.20 -0.85 -9.01
N GLU A 125 5.18 -1.58 -7.90
CA GLU A 125 4.49 -1.16 -6.69
C GLU A 125 5.15 0.05 -6.02
N TYR A 126 6.48 0.08 -6.03
CA TYR A 126 7.18 1.21 -5.44
C TYR A 126 7.02 2.49 -6.27
N ARG A 127 6.83 2.37 -7.60
CA ARG A 127 6.45 3.50 -8.46
C ARG A 127 5.10 4.08 -8.04
N HIS A 128 4.12 3.25 -7.68
CA HIS A 128 2.85 3.71 -7.12
C HIS A 128 3.04 4.46 -5.79
N ALA A 129 3.95 3.99 -4.93
CA ALA A 129 4.27 4.70 -3.69
C ALA A 129 4.85 6.11 -3.96
N VAL A 130 5.66 6.27 -5.01
CA VAL A 130 6.16 7.59 -5.45
C VAL A 130 5.03 8.45 -6.00
N GLN A 131 4.15 7.88 -6.83
CA GLN A 131 2.98 8.57 -7.37
C GLN A 131 2.09 9.10 -6.24
N TYR A 132 1.73 8.26 -5.28
CA TYR A 132 0.93 8.66 -4.12
C TYR A 132 1.58 9.78 -3.30
N ASN A 133 2.90 9.76 -3.12
CA ASN A 133 3.61 10.81 -2.41
C ASN A 133 3.57 12.15 -3.14
N ASN A 134 3.47 12.14 -4.46
CA ASN A 134 3.39 13.34 -5.28
C ASN A 134 1.97 13.86 -5.46
N LEU A 135 0.99 12.97 -5.59
CA LEU A 135 -0.43 13.32 -5.80
C LEU A 135 -1.13 13.72 -4.50
N ASN A 136 -0.78 13.12 -3.38
CA ASN A 136 -1.48 13.29 -2.12
C ASN A 136 -1.05 14.54 -1.36
N ARG A 137 -1.44 15.71 -1.88
CA ARG A 137 -1.11 17.03 -1.34
C ARG A 137 -2.31 17.97 -1.36
N GLY A 138 -2.26 18.99 -0.52
CA GLY A 138 -3.33 20.00 -0.44
C GLY A 138 -4.69 19.37 -0.12
N LEU A 139 -5.71 19.74 -0.88
CA LEU A 139 -7.09 19.28 -0.69
C LEU A 139 -7.24 17.75 -0.84
N ILE A 140 -6.52 17.15 -1.78
CA ILE A 140 -6.55 15.69 -2.02
C ILE A 140 -6.12 14.92 -0.76
N ARG A 141 -5.14 15.45 -0.04
CA ARG A 141 -4.71 14.86 1.24
C ARG A 141 -5.81 14.92 2.29
N ILE A 142 -6.55 16.01 2.37
CA ILE A 142 -7.69 16.14 3.31
C ILE A 142 -8.79 15.15 2.92
N LEU A 143 -9.14 15.08 1.65
CA LEU A 143 -10.14 14.16 1.14
C LEU A 143 -9.75 12.69 1.38
N SER A 144 -8.48 12.33 1.20
CA SER A 144 -8.02 10.95 1.46
C SER A 144 -8.15 10.53 2.93
N TYR A 145 -8.09 11.47 3.87
CA TYR A 145 -8.36 11.18 5.29
C TYR A 145 -9.86 11.05 5.58
N LEU A 146 -10.72 11.76 4.86
CA LEU A 146 -12.17 11.77 5.08
C LEU A 146 -12.88 10.58 4.42
N ILE A 147 -12.50 10.24 3.19
CA ILE A 147 -13.16 9.23 2.36
C ILE A 147 -12.23 8.05 1.97
N GLY A 148 -11.07 7.97 2.63
CA GLY A 148 -10.12 6.89 2.42
C GLY A 148 -9.39 6.97 1.08
N GLN A 149 -8.95 5.81 0.58
CA GLN A 149 -8.14 5.72 -0.63
C GLN A 149 -8.84 6.27 -1.88
N GLN A 150 -10.16 6.24 -1.92
CA GLN A 150 -10.96 6.78 -3.02
C GLN A 150 -10.80 8.30 -3.18
N GLY A 151 -10.47 9.03 -2.10
CA GLY A 151 -10.19 10.45 -2.17
C GLY A 151 -8.95 10.83 -2.98
N SER A 152 -8.04 9.89 -3.22
CA SER A 152 -6.84 10.10 -4.03
C SER A 152 -7.08 9.89 -5.54
N THR A 153 -8.23 9.34 -5.93
CA THR A 153 -8.58 9.07 -7.35
C THR A 153 -9.37 10.20 -8.00
N VAL A 154 -9.71 11.26 -7.25
CA VAL A 154 -10.51 12.41 -7.70
C VAL A 154 -9.62 13.57 -8.23
N GLY A 155 -8.33 13.32 -8.43
CA GLY A 155 -7.35 14.30 -8.92
C GLY A 155 -7.02 14.19 -10.39
#